data_21a0c70123ae98e1afb61d837ce6c6cc
#
_entry.id   21a0c70123ae98e1afb61d837ce6c6cc
#
_cell.length_a   1.000
_cell.length_b   1.000
_cell.length_c   1.000
_cell.angle_alpha   90.00
_cell.angle_beta   90.00
_cell.angle_gamma   90.00
#
_symmetry.space_group_name_H-M   'P 1'
#
loop_
_entity.id
_entity.type
_entity.pdbx_description
1 polymer ?
#
loop_
_entity_poly.entity_id
_entity_poly.type
_entity_poly.pdbx_seq_one_letter_code
_entity_poly.pdbx_strand_id
1 'polypeptide(L)'
;MIKLLFVVLLLVLLFGGGAKMIVAGGAKSLNMADKLLGQGDGARLLLADQPYGNGPRQSLDIWVPSNAKDGDQLPVIVFFYGGGWDSGERGSYGFAGRALARQGFAVVIPDYRLVPKAHWPDFIEDSAAAVAWTHEHIAKLGGDPDRIALMGHSAGAYNAAMLALNPQWLRAAKSDPAIIRGVAGLAGPYDFLPLEKGGRGDKAMGKVRPIEKTQPIHFARGDAAPLWLATGDGDDTVRPRNSQNLAAAIEKAGGTATLRIYPGMGHTGIVMALAAPFRSRGPVLDEATDFLRGVTARRVAPVEAAQ
;
A
#
# COMPACT_ATOMS: atom_id res chain seq x y z
N MET A 1 -13.97 -20.69 -29.85
CA MET A 1 -12.71 -20.59 -30.58
C MET A 1 -11.93 -19.32 -30.26
N ILE A 2 -12.48 -18.12 -30.40
CA ILE A 2 -11.76 -16.83 -30.14
C ILE A 2 -11.24 -16.74 -28.70
N LYS A 3 -12.00 -17.12 -27.69
CA LYS A 3 -11.55 -17.13 -26.28
C LYS A 3 -10.37 -18.08 -26.01
N LEU A 4 -10.36 -19.25 -26.68
CA LEU A 4 -9.27 -20.23 -26.55
C LEU A 4 -8.00 -19.75 -27.24
N LEU A 5 -8.12 -19.05 -28.37
CA LEU A 5 -6.98 -18.45 -29.06
C LEU A 5 -6.35 -17.30 -28.26
N PHE A 6 -7.17 -16.49 -27.60
CA PHE A 6 -6.69 -15.44 -26.70
C PHE A 6 -5.98 -16.00 -25.45
N VAL A 7 -6.49 -17.08 -24.88
CA VAL A 7 -5.86 -17.76 -23.73
C VAL A 7 -4.55 -18.41 -24.14
N VAL A 8 -4.48 -19.05 -25.31
CA VAL A 8 -3.24 -19.64 -25.85
C VAL A 8 -2.21 -18.56 -26.22
N LEU A 9 -2.63 -17.45 -26.81
CA LEU A 9 -1.75 -16.32 -27.10
C LEU A 9 -1.22 -15.68 -25.82
N LEU A 10 -2.06 -15.57 -24.78
CA LEU A 10 -1.66 -15.06 -23.45
C LEU A 10 -0.71 -16.03 -22.73
N LEU A 11 -0.90 -17.34 -22.86
CA LEU A 11 -0.02 -18.38 -22.32
C LEU A 11 1.35 -18.41 -23.05
N VAL A 12 1.37 -18.26 -24.36
CA VAL A 12 2.63 -18.14 -25.14
C VAL A 12 3.38 -16.86 -24.77
N LEU A 13 2.68 -15.78 -24.52
CA LEU A 13 3.26 -14.53 -24.01
C LEU A 13 3.78 -14.67 -22.57
N LEU A 14 3.21 -15.53 -21.73
CA LEU A 14 3.67 -15.80 -20.36
C LEU A 14 4.93 -16.69 -20.31
N PHE A 15 5.08 -17.62 -21.24
CA PHE A 15 6.22 -18.58 -21.23
C PHE A 15 7.36 -18.20 -22.19
N GLY A 16 7.18 -17.27 -23.12
CA GLY A 16 8.16 -16.95 -24.15
C GLY A 16 8.61 -15.50 -24.30
N GLY A 17 8.18 -14.59 -23.44
CA GLY A 17 8.48 -13.14 -23.55
C GLY A 17 7.42 -12.25 -22.90
N GLY A 18 6.30 -12.81 -22.53
CA GLY A 18 5.15 -12.08 -22.02
C GLY A 18 5.33 -11.48 -20.63
N ALA A 19 6.22 -12.04 -19.81
CA ALA A 19 6.59 -11.40 -18.55
C ALA A 19 7.21 -10.01 -18.78
N LYS A 20 8.00 -9.84 -19.84
CA LYS A 20 8.57 -8.54 -20.23
C LYS A 20 7.49 -7.56 -20.73
N MET A 21 6.47 -8.03 -21.45
CA MET A 21 5.36 -7.18 -21.95
C MET A 21 4.43 -6.73 -20.81
N ILE A 22 4.12 -7.59 -19.85
CA ILE A 22 3.31 -7.23 -18.67
C ILE A 22 4.07 -6.20 -17.82
N VAL A 23 5.38 -6.37 -17.66
CA VAL A 23 6.24 -5.40 -16.96
C VAL A 23 6.31 -4.07 -17.73
N ALA A 24 6.38 -4.10 -19.08
CA ALA A 24 6.38 -2.90 -19.91
C ALA A 24 5.04 -2.14 -19.88
N GLY A 25 3.92 -2.86 -19.72
CA GLY A 25 2.58 -2.27 -19.60
C GLY A 25 2.23 -1.78 -18.19
N GLY A 26 3.10 -2.03 -17.20
CA GLY A 26 2.93 -1.57 -15.82
C GLY A 26 1.70 -2.14 -15.11
N ALA A 27 1.23 -1.41 -14.08
CA ALA A 27 0.13 -1.83 -13.22
C ALA A 27 -1.20 -2.11 -13.97
N LYS A 28 -1.48 -1.39 -15.06
CA LYS A 28 -2.68 -1.65 -15.89
C LYS A 28 -2.69 -3.03 -16.50
N SER A 29 -1.57 -3.44 -17.09
CA SER A 29 -1.44 -4.78 -17.70
C SER A 29 -1.48 -5.87 -16.65
N LEU A 30 -0.88 -5.65 -15.48
CA LEU A 30 -0.96 -6.54 -14.34
C LEU A 30 -2.39 -6.70 -13.85
N ASN A 31 -3.13 -5.59 -13.69
CA ASN A 31 -4.53 -5.60 -13.27
C ASN A 31 -5.43 -6.36 -14.25
N MET A 32 -5.19 -6.19 -15.56
CA MET A 32 -5.90 -6.94 -16.59
C MET A 32 -5.58 -8.44 -16.55
N ALA A 33 -4.30 -8.81 -16.42
CA ALA A 33 -3.89 -10.21 -16.31
C ALA A 33 -4.49 -10.87 -15.05
N ASP A 34 -4.46 -10.19 -13.90
CA ASP A 34 -5.07 -10.68 -12.67
C ASP A 34 -6.59 -10.86 -12.80
N LYS A 35 -7.27 -9.94 -13.47
CA LYS A 35 -8.73 -10.06 -13.72
C LYS A 35 -9.08 -11.25 -14.63
N LEU A 36 -8.23 -11.55 -15.63
CA LEU A 36 -8.47 -12.62 -16.57
C LEU A 36 -8.05 -14.01 -16.06
N LEU A 37 -6.96 -14.07 -15.28
CA LEU A 37 -6.33 -15.31 -14.81
C LEU A 37 -6.56 -15.54 -13.32
N GLY A 38 -6.96 -14.52 -12.58
CA GLY A 38 -7.34 -14.61 -11.17
C GLY A 38 -8.60 -15.47 -11.06
N GLN A 39 -8.49 -16.56 -10.32
CA GLN A 39 -9.62 -17.50 -10.14
C GLN A 39 -10.76 -16.81 -9.41
N GLY A 40 -11.83 -16.46 -10.14
CA GLY A 40 -13.20 -16.29 -9.64
C GLY A 40 -13.46 -15.19 -8.61
N ASP A 41 -14.67 -15.21 -8.13
CA ASP A 41 -15.46 -14.18 -7.49
C ASP A 41 -15.19 -13.91 -5.98
N GLY A 42 -13.99 -14.21 -5.46
CA GLY A 42 -13.68 -14.05 -4.02
C GLY A 42 -13.61 -12.59 -3.52
N ALA A 43 -13.70 -11.59 -4.40
CA ALA A 43 -13.71 -10.18 -4.04
C ALA A 43 -14.56 -9.36 -5.02
N ARG A 44 -15.19 -8.30 -4.53
CA ARG A 44 -15.99 -7.37 -5.34
C ARG A 44 -15.60 -5.93 -5.07
N LEU A 45 -15.77 -5.09 -6.07
CA LEU A 45 -15.72 -3.63 -5.92
C LEU A 45 -17.04 -3.18 -5.27
N LEU A 46 -16.94 -2.65 -4.06
CA LEU A 46 -18.10 -2.17 -3.30
C LEU A 46 -18.48 -0.75 -3.74
N LEU A 47 -17.49 0.14 -3.77
CA LEU A 47 -17.63 1.51 -4.24
C LEU A 47 -16.52 1.85 -5.22
N ALA A 48 -16.85 2.57 -6.28
CA ALA A 48 -15.91 3.15 -7.22
C ALA A 48 -16.02 4.67 -7.22
N ASP A 49 -14.91 5.36 -7.47
CA ASP A 49 -14.85 6.81 -7.67
C ASP A 49 -15.43 7.62 -6.49
N GLN A 50 -15.40 7.07 -5.27
CA GLN A 50 -15.93 7.76 -4.08
C GLN A 50 -15.03 8.96 -3.72
N PRO A 51 -15.54 10.21 -3.77
CA PRO A 51 -14.76 11.36 -3.36
C PRO A 51 -14.43 11.34 -1.86
N TYR A 52 -13.18 11.66 -1.51
CA TYR A 52 -12.75 11.94 -0.14
C TYR A 52 -12.29 13.41 0.02
N GLY A 53 -12.31 14.17 -1.06
CA GLY A 53 -12.00 15.59 -1.13
C GLY A 53 -12.56 16.21 -2.41
N ASN A 54 -12.23 17.49 -2.65
CA ASN A 54 -12.81 18.27 -3.75
C ASN A 54 -11.96 18.28 -5.04
N GLY A 55 -10.78 17.69 -4.99
CA GLY A 55 -9.85 17.67 -6.13
C GLY A 55 -10.10 16.50 -7.07
N PRO A 56 -9.70 16.62 -8.35
CA PRO A 56 -9.98 15.60 -9.37
C PRO A 56 -9.28 14.25 -9.12
N ARG A 57 -8.27 14.22 -8.23
CA ARG A 57 -7.57 12.98 -7.81
C ARG A 57 -7.84 12.64 -6.34
N GLN A 58 -8.84 13.24 -5.73
CA GLN A 58 -9.24 12.98 -4.35
C GLN A 58 -10.47 12.06 -4.33
N SER A 59 -10.33 10.89 -4.95
CA SER A 59 -11.34 9.83 -4.96
C SER A 59 -10.68 8.49 -4.63
N LEU A 60 -11.47 7.54 -4.14
CA LEU A 60 -11.03 6.22 -3.74
C LEU A 60 -11.99 5.13 -4.24
N ASP A 61 -11.46 3.91 -4.34
CA ASP A 61 -12.22 2.69 -4.59
C ASP A 61 -12.19 1.81 -3.35
N ILE A 62 -13.28 1.06 -3.10
CA ILE A 62 -13.39 0.14 -1.97
C ILE A 62 -13.67 -1.26 -2.47
N TRP A 63 -12.81 -2.20 -2.11
CA TRP A 63 -12.93 -3.62 -2.40
C TRP A 63 -13.25 -4.39 -1.12
N VAL A 64 -14.13 -5.39 -1.22
CA VAL A 64 -14.49 -6.27 -0.08
C VAL A 64 -14.56 -7.73 -0.54
N PRO A 65 -14.50 -8.70 0.38
CA PRO A 65 -14.85 -10.10 0.05
C PRO A 65 -16.21 -10.17 -0.65
N SER A 66 -16.36 -11.06 -1.64
CA SER A 66 -17.64 -11.17 -2.39
C SER A 66 -18.81 -11.56 -1.50
N ASN A 67 -18.56 -12.32 -0.44
CA ASN A 67 -19.53 -12.77 0.57
C ASN A 67 -19.72 -11.79 1.74
N ALA A 68 -19.03 -10.64 1.73
CA ALA A 68 -19.16 -9.62 2.78
C ALA A 68 -20.59 -9.08 2.86
N LYS A 69 -21.08 -8.95 4.10
CA LYS A 69 -22.42 -8.45 4.45
C LYS A 69 -22.32 -7.13 5.19
N ASP A 70 -23.42 -6.40 5.20
CA ASP A 70 -23.55 -5.21 6.03
C ASP A 70 -23.37 -5.59 7.51
N GLY A 71 -22.53 -4.84 8.22
CA GLY A 71 -22.25 -5.08 9.63
C GLY A 71 -21.14 -6.07 9.97
N ASP A 72 -20.43 -6.64 8.98
CA ASP A 72 -19.34 -7.63 9.21
C ASP A 72 -18.16 -7.11 10.02
N GLN A 73 -17.98 -5.77 10.09
CA GLN A 73 -16.85 -5.13 10.78
C GLN A 73 -15.50 -5.72 10.33
N LEU A 74 -15.27 -5.73 9.02
CA LEU A 74 -14.02 -6.22 8.44
C LEU A 74 -12.84 -5.37 8.86
N PRO A 75 -11.64 -5.94 9.11
CA PRO A 75 -10.42 -5.15 9.24
C PRO A 75 -10.16 -4.40 7.93
N VAL A 76 -9.59 -3.21 8.04
CA VAL A 76 -9.48 -2.27 6.93
C VAL A 76 -8.01 -2.08 6.53
N ILE A 77 -7.73 -2.11 5.24
CA ILE A 77 -6.45 -1.72 4.67
C ILE A 77 -6.64 -0.51 3.78
N VAL A 78 -5.91 0.58 4.05
CA VAL A 78 -5.76 1.66 3.07
C VAL A 78 -4.48 1.40 2.28
N PHE A 79 -4.63 1.08 0.99
CA PHE A 79 -3.53 0.71 0.10
C PHE A 79 -3.14 1.88 -0.79
N PHE A 80 -1.91 2.36 -0.67
CA PHE A 80 -1.32 3.40 -1.51
C PHE A 80 -0.45 2.79 -2.60
N TYR A 81 -0.75 3.11 -3.85
CA TYR A 81 -0.01 2.59 -5.00
C TYR A 81 1.31 3.33 -5.23
N GLY A 82 2.20 2.68 -5.98
CA GLY A 82 3.47 3.25 -6.43
C GLY A 82 3.33 4.08 -7.69
N GLY A 83 4.45 4.68 -8.12
CA GLY A 83 4.53 5.47 -9.34
C GLY A 83 5.38 6.74 -9.18
N GLY A 84 6.26 6.79 -8.16
CA GLY A 84 7.25 7.88 -7.98
C GLY A 84 6.63 9.26 -7.81
N TRP A 85 5.38 9.34 -7.34
CA TRP A 85 4.58 10.57 -7.15
C TRP A 85 4.26 11.34 -8.45
N ASP A 86 4.61 10.80 -9.62
CA ASP A 86 4.36 11.43 -10.93
C ASP A 86 3.41 10.60 -11.81
N SER A 87 3.08 9.39 -11.41
CA SER A 87 2.26 8.45 -12.17
C SER A 87 1.48 7.50 -11.25
N GLY A 88 0.58 6.72 -11.83
CA GLY A 88 -0.29 5.79 -11.11
C GLY A 88 -1.73 6.28 -10.99
N GLU A 89 -2.60 5.32 -10.77
CA GLU A 89 -4.04 5.54 -10.52
C GLU A 89 -4.62 4.32 -9.81
N ARG A 90 -5.63 4.50 -8.93
CA ARG A 90 -6.27 3.45 -8.15
C ARG A 90 -6.83 2.30 -9.01
N GLY A 91 -7.44 2.63 -10.16
CA GLY A 91 -8.03 1.63 -11.06
C GLY A 91 -7.03 0.62 -11.61
N SER A 92 -5.76 1.01 -11.72
CA SER A 92 -4.67 0.11 -12.15
C SER A 92 -4.23 -0.87 -11.06
N TYR A 93 -4.55 -0.60 -9.80
CA TYR A 93 -4.18 -1.43 -8.64
C TYR A 93 -5.34 -2.29 -8.10
N GLY A 94 -6.41 -2.46 -8.88
CA GLY A 94 -7.53 -3.35 -8.53
C GLY A 94 -7.09 -4.80 -8.23
N PHE A 95 -5.96 -5.27 -8.78
CA PHE A 95 -5.37 -6.57 -8.43
C PHE A 95 -4.99 -6.66 -6.95
N ALA A 96 -4.41 -5.59 -6.37
CA ALA A 96 -4.10 -5.52 -4.94
C ALA A 96 -5.38 -5.47 -4.11
N GLY A 97 -6.37 -4.68 -4.54
CA GLY A 97 -7.69 -4.65 -3.92
C GLY A 97 -8.34 -6.03 -3.84
N ARG A 98 -8.39 -6.77 -4.97
CA ARG A 98 -8.91 -8.15 -5.01
C ARG A 98 -8.09 -9.11 -4.17
N ALA A 99 -6.76 -9.03 -4.23
CA ALA A 99 -5.88 -9.93 -3.50
C ALA A 99 -6.11 -9.81 -1.98
N LEU A 100 -6.11 -8.59 -1.46
CA LEU A 100 -6.27 -8.30 -0.03
C LEU A 100 -7.72 -8.52 0.43
N ALA A 101 -8.72 -8.18 -0.39
CA ALA A 101 -10.12 -8.45 -0.06
C ALA A 101 -10.42 -9.95 0.08
N ARG A 102 -9.84 -10.81 -0.79
CA ARG A 102 -9.92 -12.27 -0.66
C ARG A 102 -9.33 -12.81 0.65
N GLN A 103 -8.46 -12.03 1.29
CA GLN A 103 -7.89 -12.35 2.60
C GLN A 103 -8.75 -11.88 3.78
N GLY A 104 -9.96 -11.33 3.49
CA GLY A 104 -10.94 -10.95 4.52
C GLY A 104 -10.87 -9.48 4.95
N PHE A 105 -10.24 -8.61 4.16
CA PHE A 105 -10.15 -7.18 4.46
C PHE A 105 -11.13 -6.35 3.62
N ALA A 106 -11.61 -5.24 4.18
CA ALA A 106 -12.09 -4.12 3.40
C ALA A 106 -10.88 -3.31 2.94
N VAL A 107 -10.74 -3.08 1.62
CA VAL A 107 -9.53 -2.48 1.04
C VAL A 107 -9.89 -1.19 0.35
N VAL A 108 -9.34 -0.09 0.84
CA VAL A 108 -9.53 1.26 0.31
C VAL A 108 -8.30 1.64 -0.50
N ILE A 109 -8.48 2.01 -1.77
CA ILE A 109 -7.39 2.42 -2.65
C ILE A 109 -7.65 3.86 -3.09
N PRO A 110 -7.03 4.88 -2.46
CA PRO A 110 -7.18 6.26 -2.87
C PRO A 110 -6.23 6.63 -4.00
N ASP A 111 -6.68 7.52 -4.89
CA ASP A 111 -5.77 8.35 -5.67
C ASP A 111 -5.23 9.48 -4.77
N TYR A 112 -4.10 10.05 -5.16
CA TYR A 112 -3.51 11.23 -4.55
C TYR A 112 -2.93 12.14 -5.64
N ARG A 113 -2.73 13.43 -5.35
CA ARG A 113 -2.19 14.42 -6.29
C ARG A 113 -0.75 14.05 -6.69
N LEU A 114 -0.41 14.34 -7.95
CA LEU A 114 0.85 13.96 -8.57
C LEU A 114 1.60 15.16 -9.16
N VAL A 115 2.92 15.04 -9.22
CA VAL A 115 3.82 15.92 -9.99
C VAL A 115 3.37 15.91 -11.48
N PRO A 116 3.41 17.04 -12.19
CA PRO A 116 3.90 18.35 -11.79
C PRO A 116 2.85 19.27 -11.13
N LYS A 117 1.59 18.81 -11.03
CA LYS A 117 0.49 19.64 -10.49
C LYS A 117 0.53 19.75 -8.96
N ALA A 118 1.23 18.81 -8.31
CA ALA A 118 1.40 18.76 -6.87
C ALA A 118 2.84 18.36 -6.51
N HIS A 119 3.30 18.77 -5.34
CA HIS A 119 4.62 18.48 -4.81
C HIS A 119 4.49 18.11 -3.32
N TRP A 120 5.58 17.71 -2.67
CA TRP A 120 5.57 17.52 -1.23
C TRP A 120 5.17 18.86 -0.53
N PRO A 121 4.21 18.85 0.41
CA PRO A 121 3.58 17.69 1.05
C PRO A 121 2.23 17.25 0.45
N ASP A 122 1.76 17.81 -0.64
CA ASP A 122 0.38 17.64 -1.17
C ASP A 122 -0.10 16.18 -1.20
N PHE A 123 0.73 15.25 -1.69
CA PHE A 123 0.37 13.84 -1.79
C PHE A 123 0.33 13.12 -0.42
N ILE A 124 1.05 13.66 0.60
CA ILE A 124 0.93 13.17 1.98
C ILE A 124 -0.35 13.69 2.62
N GLU A 125 -0.69 14.95 2.39
CA GLU A 125 -1.94 15.56 2.85
C GLU A 125 -3.15 14.82 2.28
N ASP A 126 -3.13 14.50 0.98
CA ASP A 126 -4.18 13.69 0.34
C ASP A 126 -4.26 12.29 0.94
N SER A 127 -3.12 11.66 1.20
CA SER A 127 -3.06 10.35 1.85
C SER A 127 -3.65 10.39 3.26
N ALA A 128 -3.35 11.45 4.03
CA ALA A 128 -3.92 11.66 5.36
C ALA A 128 -5.43 11.90 5.31
N ALA A 129 -5.89 12.70 4.35
CA ALA A 129 -7.32 12.96 4.14
C ALA A 129 -8.09 11.69 3.77
N ALA A 130 -7.52 10.83 2.91
CA ALA A 130 -8.12 9.55 2.55
C ALA A 130 -8.22 8.59 3.75
N VAL A 131 -7.21 8.56 4.64
CA VAL A 131 -7.25 7.76 5.88
C VAL A 131 -8.30 8.31 6.83
N ALA A 132 -8.36 9.64 7.01
CA ALA A 132 -9.36 10.29 7.87
C ALA A 132 -10.79 10.02 7.36
N TRP A 133 -11.02 10.17 6.04
CA TRP A 133 -12.29 9.82 5.42
C TRP A 133 -12.66 8.35 5.64
N THR A 134 -11.69 7.45 5.49
CA THR A 134 -11.91 6.02 5.71
C THR A 134 -12.37 5.77 7.15
N HIS A 135 -11.68 6.33 8.14
CA HIS A 135 -12.05 6.19 9.55
C HIS A 135 -13.48 6.67 9.83
N GLU A 136 -13.88 7.79 9.24
CA GLU A 136 -15.21 8.40 9.45
C GLU A 136 -16.35 7.60 8.79
N HIS A 137 -16.09 6.94 7.65
CA HIS A 137 -17.16 6.42 6.81
C HIS A 137 -17.22 4.90 6.73
N ILE A 138 -16.12 4.20 7.01
CA ILE A 138 -15.99 2.77 6.70
C ILE A 138 -16.94 1.87 7.48
N ALA A 139 -17.38 2.30 8.67
CA ALA A 139 -18.34 1.55 9.49
C ALA A 139 -19.68 1.31 8.76
N LYS A 140 -20.14 2.32 8.00
CA LYS A 140 -21.37 2.22 7.19
C LYS A 140 -21.21 1.32 5.97
N LEU A 141 -19.98 0.94 5.65
CA LEU A 141 -19.59 0.14 4.50
C LEU A 141 -19.10 -1.27 4.90
N GLY A 142 -19.35 -1.68 6.14
CA GLY A 142 -19.01 -3.00 6.66
C GLY A 142 -17.56 -3.16 7.14
N GLY A 143 -16.77 -2.08 7.21
CA GLY A 143 -15.44 -2.09 7.80
C GLY A 143 -15.44 -1.64 9.27
N ASP A 144 -14.39 -1.96 9.99
CA ASP A 144 -14.18 -1.59 11.38
C ASP A 144 -13.20 -0.40 11.47
N PRO A 145 -13.66 0.80 11.87
CA PRO A 145 -12.83 2.00 11.94
C PRO A 145 -11.71 1.89 12.99
N ASP A 146 -11.85 1.03 14.00
CA ASP A 146 -10.84 0.80 15.03
C ASP A 146 -9.75 -0.18 14.60
N ARG A 147 -9.82 -0.72 13.36
CA ARG A 147 -8.95 -1.76 12.84
C ARG A 147 -8.37 -1.40 11.47
N ILE A 148 -7.84 -0.16 11.35
CA ILE A 148 -7.25 0.35 10.11
C ILE A 148 -5.74 0.12 10.12
N ALA A 149 -5.23 -0.57 9.09
CA ALA A 149 -3.82 -0.65 8.77
C ALA A 149 -3.54 0.01 7.42
N LEU A 150 -2.30 0.44 7.22
CA LEU A 150 -1.86 0.99 5.95
C LEU A 150 -1.00 -0.03 5.21
N MET A 151 -1.10 -0.04 3.90
CA MET A 151 -0.20 -0.78 3.03
C MET A 151 0.17 0.07 1.83
N GLY A 152 1.36 -0.12 1.28
CA GLY A 152 1.72 0.58 0.07
C GLY A 152 2.91 -0.03 -0.64
N HIS A 153 3.10 0.39 -1.91
CA HIS A 153 4.25 0.01 -2.73
C HIS A 153 5.02 1.25 -3.18
N SER A 154 6.36 1.20 -3.11
CA SER A 154 7.22 2.27 -3.64
C SER A 154 6.85 3.64 -3.05
N ALA A 155 6.52 4.65 -3.86
CA ALA A 155 6.03 5.95 -3.41
C ALA A 155 4.81 5.84 -2.47
N GLY A 156 3.92 4.84 -2.66
CA GLY A 156 2.80 4.61 -1.74
C GLY A 156 3.23 4.04 -0.40
N ALA A 157 4.27 3.21 -0.35
CA ALA A 157 4.86 2.73 0.90
C ALA A 157 5.50 3.88 1.69
N TYR A 158 6.14 4.82 1.00
CA TYR A 158 6.59 6.07 1.59
C TYR A 158 5.44 6.86 2.22
N ASN A 159 4.33 7.07 1.48
CA ASN A 159 3.17 7.78 2.00
C ASN A 159 2.64 7.11 3.28
N ALA A 160 2.46 5.78 3.26
CA ALA A 160 2.01 5.02 4.43
C ALA A 160 2.96 5.17 5.64
N ALA A 161 4.28 5.07 5.42
CA ALA A 161 5.28 5.24 6.48
C ALA A 161 5.28 6.67 7.05
N MET A 162 5.19 7.69 6.20
CA MET A 162 5.11 9.09 6.64
C MET A 162 3.90 9.35 7.53
N LEU A 163 2.73 8.77 7.22
CA LEU A 163 1.54 8.93 8.06
C LEU A 163 1.68 8.27 9.43
N ALA A 164 2.30 7.10 9.49
CA ALA A 164 2.48 6.37 10.75
C ALA A 164 3.58 6.95 11.63
N LEU A 165 4.67 7.42 11.02
CA LEU A 165 5.85 7.91 11.75
C LEU A 165 5.72 9.38 12.14
N ASN A 166 5.05 10.20 11.36
CA ASN A 166 4.88 11.62 11.66
C ASN A 166 3.40 11.97 11.92
N PRO A 167 2.98 12.05 13.19
CA PRO A 167 1.59 12.24 13.58
C PRO A 167 0.99 13.58 13.13
N GLN A 168 1.81 14.55 12.69
CA GLN A 168 1.31 15.86 12.25
C GLN A 168 0.33 15.76 11.09
N TRP A 169 0.51 14.77 10.19
CA TRP A 169 -0.28 14.64 8.97
C TRP A 169 -1.74 14.26 9.27
N LEU A 170 -1.95 13.25 10.11
CA LEU A 170 -3.31 12.88 10.52
C LEU A 170 -3.95 13.95 11.40
N ARG A 171 -3.19 14.57 12.30
CA ARG A 171 -3.71 15.71 13.10
C ARG A 171 -4.15 16.88 12.22
N ALA A 172 -3.39 17.21 11.17
CA ALA A 172 -3.77 18.22 10.19
C ALA A 172 -5.06 17.84 9.42
N ALA A 173 -5.27 16.55 9.16
CA ALA A 173 -6.50 15.99 8.60
C ALA A 173 -7.61 15.82 9.66
N LYS A 174 -7.46 16.37 10.88
CA LYS A 174 -8.41 16.27 12.00
C LYS A 174 -8.73 14.85 12.44
N SER A 175 -7.74 13.96 12.33
CA SER A 175 -7.85 12.55 12.71
C SER A 175 -6.79 12.19 13.75
N ASP A 176 -7.11 11.22 14.62
CA ASP A 176 -6.17 10.72 15.61
C ASP A 176 -5.11 9.82 14.94
N PRO A 177 -3.81 10.08 15.11
CA PRO A 177 -2.77 9.19 14.64
C PRO A 177 -2.86 7.74 15.15
N ALA A 178 -3.47 7.53 16.32
CA ALA A 178 -3.64 6.22 16.94
C ALA A 178 -4.61 5.27 16.19
N ILE A 179 -5.35 5.78 15.19
CA ILE A 179 -6.21 4.93 14.35
C ILE A 179 -5.39 3.97 13.47
N ILE A 180 -4.12 4.30 13.16
CA ILE A 180 -3.24 3.42 12.40
C ILE A 180 -2.76 2.29 13.30
N ARG A 181 -3.14 1.05 12.98
CA ARG A 181 -2.80 -0.15 13.74
C ARG A 181 -1.46 -0.77 13.32
N GLY A 182 -1.02 -0.53 12.09
CA GLY A 182 0.25 -1.02 11.54
C GLY A 182 0.44 -0.61 10.10
N VAL A 183 1.67 -0.80 9.58
CA VAL A 183 2.03 -0.47 8.20
C VAL A 183 2.74 -1.64 7.53
N ALA A 184 2.28 -2.06 6.36
CA ALA A 184 2.98 -2.98 5.48
C ALA A 184 3.57 -2.22 4.27
N GLY A 185 4.88 -2.02 4.26
CA GLY A 185 5.59 -1.27 3.22
C GLY A 185 6.33 -2.17 2.24
N LEU A 186 5.96 -2.13 0.96
CA LEU A 186 6.61 -2.86 -0.11
C LEU A 186 7.57 -1.95 -0.87
N ALA A 187 8.88 -2.21 -0.80
CA ALA A 187 9.93 -1.52 -1.55
C ALA A 187 9.84 0.02 -1.48
N GLY A 188 9.58 0.57 -0.29
CA GLY A 188 9.42 2.01 -0.09
C GLY A 188 10.75 2.75 0.05
N PRO A 189 10.86 3.97 -0.50
CA PRO A 189 11.99 4.85 -0.26
C PRO A 189 11.83 5.57 1.09
N TYR A 190 12.67 5.22 2.05
CA TYR A 190 12.58 5.72 3.42
C TYR A 190 13.81 6.50 3.87
N ASP A 191 14.96 6.25 3.20
CA ASP A 191 16.27 6.86 3.43
C ASP A 191 17.01 6.96 2.09
N PHE A 192 16.70 8.02 1.31
CA PHE A 192 17.15 8.14 -0.08
C PHE A 192 17.80 9.49 -0.40
N LEU A 193 18.38 10.14 0.60
CA LEU A 193 19.26 11.30 0.37
C LEU A 193 20.68 10.85 0.00
N PRO A 194 21.39 11.67 -0.80
CA PRO A 194 20.92 12.86 -1.50
C PRO A 194 19.98 12.51 -2.65
N LEU A 195 19.03 13.43 -2.97
CA LEU A 195 18.15 13.24 -4.11
C LEU A 195 18.93 13.27 -5.42
N GLU A 196 18.65 12.34 -6.31
CA GLU A 196 19.19 12.35 -7.66
C GLU A 196 18.64 13.56 -8.43
N LYS A 197 19.54 14.44 -8.90
CA LYS A 197 19.16 15.66 -9.63
C LYS A 197 18.34 15.33 -10.88
N GLY A 198 17.16 15.93 -10.99
CA GLY A 198 16.19 15.67 -12.07
C GLY A 198 15.44 14.34 -11.96
N GLY A 199 15.76 13.52 -10.95
CA GLY A 199 15.04 12.29 -10.64
C GLY A 199 13.63 12.56 -10.09
N ARG A 200 12.85 11.47 -9.89
CA ARG A 200 11.46 11.58 -9.40
C ARG A 200 11.38 12.22 -8.01
N GLY A 201 12.26 11.81 -7.09
CA GLY A 201 12.33 12.39 -5.75
C GLY A 201 12.66 13.90 -5.77
N ASP A 202 13.61 14.31 -6.62
CA ASP A 202 13.97 15.72 -6.77
C ASP A 202 12.80 16.54 -7.33
N LYS A 203 12.12 16.05 -8.36
CA LYS A 203 10.91 16.70 -8.91
C LYS A 203 9.79 16.80 -7.87
N ALA A 204 9.60 15.77 -7.05
CA ALA A 204 8.53 15.73 -6.06
C ALA A 204 8.81 16.60 -4.83
N MET A 205 10.06 16.67 -4.34
CA MET A 205 10.39 17.25 -3.04
C MET A 205 11.72 18.00 -2.98
N GLY A 206 12.45 18.17 -4.08
CA GLY A 206 13.78 18.80 -4.10
C GLY A 206 13.82 20.27 -3.67
N LYS A 207 12.65 20.94 -3.63
CA LYS A 207 12.52 22.33 -3.14
C LYS A 207 12.31 22.46 -1.64
N VAL A 208 12.09 21.34 -0.92
CA VAL A 208 11.82 21.34 0.52
C VAL A 208 13.08 21.71 1.31
N ARG A 209 12.91 22.51 2.35
CA ARG A 209 14.02 22.89 3.26
C ARG A 209 13.55 22.84 4.71
N PRO A 210 14.29 22.23 5.64
CA PRO A 210 15.38 21.30 5.33
C PRO A 210 14.86 20.03 4.62
N ILE A 211 15.67 19.46 3.74
CA ILE A 211 15.26 18.32 2.88
C ILE A 211 15.01 17.04 3.69
N GLU A 212 15.62 16.90 4.85
CA GLU A 212 15.47 15.80 5.80
C GLU A 212 14.02 15.58 6.24
N LYS A 213 13.20 16.65 6.25
CA LYS A 213 11.76 16.56 6.53
C LYS A 213 11.00 15.65 5.56
N THR A 214 11.58 15.39 4.40
CA THR A 214 10.99 14.48 3.41
C THR A 214 11.33 13.01 3.63
N GLN A 215 12.18 12.68 4.60
CA GLN A 215 12.69 11.32 4.78
C GLN A 215 12.01 10.63 5.97
N PRO A 216 11.25 9.55 5.74
CA PRO A 216 10.59 8.80 6.82
C PRO A 216 11.52 8.39 7.97
N ILE A 217 12.78 8.06 7.67
CA ILE A 217 13.76 7.63 8.67
C ILE A 217 13.98 8.66 9.79
N HIS A 218 13.86 9.95 9.50
CA HIS A 218 14.03 11.01 10.49
C HIS A 218 12.85 11.12 11.49
N PHE A 219 11.78 10.39 11.25
CA PHE A 219 10.61 10.32 12.14
C PHE A 219 10.50 8.96 12.84
N ALA A 220 11.55 8.12 12.79
CA ALA A 220 11.57 6.85 13.51
C ALA A 220 11.39 7.09 15.02
N ARG A 221 10.41 6.41 15.64
CA ARG A 221 10.04 6.57 17.04
C ARG A 221 9.51 5.28 17.64
N GLY A 222 9.71 5.11 18.95
CA GLY A 222 9.38 3.87 19.66
C GLY A 222 7.89 3.60 19.84
N ASP A 223 7.07 4.64 19.84
CA ASP A 223 5.61 4.59 20.02
C ASP A 223 4.83 4.61 18.69
N ALA A 224 5.51 4.45 17.55
CA ALA A 224 4.86 4.30 16.26
C ALA A 224 4.10 2.98 16.17
N ALA A 225 3.06 2.94 15.33
CA ALA A 225 2.42 1.69 14.94
C ALA A 225 3.47 0.72 14.37
N PRO A 226 3.39 -0.61 14.63
CA PRO A 226 4.33 -1.59 14.10
C PRO A 226 4.46 -1.52 12.58
N LEU A 227 5.69 -1.69 12.06
CA LEU A 227 5.95 -1.71 10.63
C LEU A 227 6.42 -3.11 10.18
N TRP A 228 5.89 -3.57 9.05
CA TRP A 228 6.41 -4.70 8.28
C TRP A 228 6.96 -4.15 6.97
N LEU A 229 8.28 -4.22 6.79
CA LEU A 229 8.99 -3.63 5.67
C LEU A 229 9.55 -4.74 4.79
N ALA A 230 9.16 -4.79 3.55
CA ALA A 230 9.55 -5.81 2.61
C ALA A 230 10.20 -5.22 1.36
N THR A 231 11.27 -5.87 0.88
CA THR A 231 11.99 -5.50 -0.33
C THR A 231 12.57 -6.74 -0.99
N GLY A 232 12.95 -6.64 -2.26
CA GLY A 232 13.73 -7.67 -2.93
C GLY A 232 15.21 -7.31 -2.93
N ASP A 233 16.10 -8.29 -2.85
CA ASP A 233 17.55 -8.06 -2.91
C ASP A 233 18.04 -7.57 -4.29
N GLY A 234 17.26 -7.84 -5.35
CA GLY A 234 17.48 -7.34 -6.71
C GLY A 234 16.80 -6.00 -7.01
N ASP A 235 16.33 -5.25 -6.00
CA ASP A 235 15.73 -3.93 -6.21
C ASP A 235 16.82 -2.87 -6.41
N ASP A 236 17.01 -2.46 -7.65
CA ASP A 236 17.93 -1.40 -8.09
C ASP A 236 17.28 -0.02 -8.16
N THR A 237 15.94 0.06 -8.12
CA THR A 237 15.16 1.29 -8.15
C THR A 237 15.03 1.92 -6.77
N VAL A 238 14.60 1.13 -5.79
CA VAL A 238 14.59 1.51 -4.36
C VAL A 238 15.42 0.50 -3.59
N ARG A 239 16.69 0.78 -3.47
CA ARG A 239 17.66 -0.15 -2.89
C ARG A 239 17.21 -0.70 -1.53
N PRO A 240 17.46 -1.98 -1.24
CA PRO A 240 17.06 -2.65 0.02
C PRO A 240 17.45 -1.91 1.29
N ARG A 241 18.55 -1.14 1.24
CA ARG A 241 19.02 -0.30 2.36
C ARG A 241 17.94 0.63 2.92
N ASN A 242 16.97 1.08 2.09
CA ASN A 242 15.88 1.93 2.56
C ASN A 242 15.05 1.23 3.65
N SER A 243 14.63 -0.01 3.38
CA SER A 243 13.88 -0.82 4.34
C SER A 243 14.75 -1.25 5.53
N GLN A 244 16.01 -1.61 5.28
CA GLN A 244 16.99 -1.99 6.32
C GLN A 244 17.24 -0.85 7.29
N ASN A 245 17.55 0.35 6.78
CA ASN A 245 17.86 1.51 7.60
C ASN A 245 16.65 1.97 8.43
N LEU A 246 15.45 1.98 7.83
CA LEU A 246 14.25 2.36 8.57
C LEU A 246 13.91 1.34 9.67
N ALA A 247 14.00 0.04 9.38
CA ALA A 247 13.77 -0.99 10.39
C ALA A 247 14.71 -0.82 11.58
N ALA A 248 16.02 -0.70 11.31
CA ALA A 248 17.04 -0.50 12.34
C ALA A 248 16.80 0.82 13.15
N ALA A 249 16.38 1.89 12.49
CA ALA A 249 16.10 3.16 13.16
C ALA A 249 14.90 3.05 14.12
N ILE A 250 13.85 2.33 13.72
CA ILE A 250 12.65 2.11 14.55
C ILE A 250 13.01 1.22 15.75
N GLU A 251 13.73 0.11 15.53
CA GLU A 251 14.18 -0.78 16.61
C GLU A 251 15.07 -0.03 17.61
N LYS A 252 16.02 0.78 17.09
CA LYS A 252 16.88 1.64 17.94
C LYS A 252 16.07 2.63 18.78
N ALA A 253 14.94 3.12 18.28
CA ALA A 253 14.02 3.99 19.01
C ALA A 253 13.11 3.23 19.99
N GLY A 254 13.22 1.90 20.09
CA GLY A 254 12.38 1.06 20.95
C GLY A 254 11.03 0.66 20.33
N GLY A 255 10.83 0.89 19.05
CA GLY A 255 9.62 0.51 18.31
C GLY A 255 9.70 -0.91 17.73
N THR A 256 8.66 -1.30 17.01
CA THR A 256 8.55 -2.62 16.39
C THR A 256 8.63 -2.51 14.87
N ALA A 257 9.65 -3.15 14.28
CA ALA A 257 9.77 -3.30 12.84
C ALA A 257 10.13 -4.75 12.49
N THR A 258 9.49 -5.27 11.44
CA THR A 258 9.85 -6.57 10.84
C THR A 258 10.37 -6.33 9.44
N LEU A 259 11.58 -6.78 9.14
CA LEU A 259 12.19 -6.71 7.82
C LEU A 259 12.07 -8.04 7.09
N ARG A 260 11.67 -7.99 5.81
CA ARG A 260 11.70 -9.13 4.87
C ARG A 260 12.47 -8.77 3.61
N ILE A 261 13.41 -9.61 3.22
CA ILE A 261 14.17 -9.47 1.98
C ILE A 261 13.94 -10.73 1.15
N TYR A 262 13.35 -10.55 -0.05
CA TYR A 262 13.01 -11.66 -0.94
C TYR A 262 14.11 -11.86 -2.00
N PRO A 263 14.75 -13.04 -2.03
CA PRO A 263 15.83 -13.33 -2.98
C PRO A 263 15.38 -13.25 -4.44
N GLY A 264 16.20 -12.63 -5.29
CA GLY A 264 15.97 -12.51 -6.74
C GLY A 264 14.79 -11.62 -7.14
N MET A 265 14.16 -10.92 -6.19
CA MET A 265 13.00 -10.08 -6.45
C MET A 265 13.44 -8.64 -6.69
N GLY A 266 12.99 -8.03 -7.81
CA GLY A 266 13.20 -6.62 -8.12
C GLY A 266 12.05 -5.74 -7.66
N HIS A 267 12.16 -4.42 -7.89
CA HIS A 267 11.24 -3.38 -7.44
C HIS A 267 9.76 -3.66 -7.73
N THR A 268 9.43 -3.98 -8.96
CA THR A 268 8.05 -4.30 -9.36
C THR A 268 7.65 -5.72 -9.00
N GLY A 269 8.62 -6.64 -8.90
CA GLY A 269 8.40 -8.04 -8.59
C GLY A 269 7.65 -8.24 -7.27
N ILE A 270 7.97 -7.42 -6.26
CA ILE A 270 7.37 -7.53 -4.94
C ILE A 270 5.87 -7.19 -4.95
N VAL A 271 5.45 -6.16 -5.66
CA VAL A 271 4.02 -5.83 -5.75
C VAL A 271 3.29 -6.75 -6.72
N MET A 272 3.96 -7.24 -7.76
CA MET A 272 3.40 -8.25 -8.67
C MET A 272 3.07 -9.56 -7.94
N ALA A 273 3.81 -9.93 -6.90
CA ALA A 273 3.55 -11.13 -6.10
C ALA A 273 2.20 -11.09 -5.35
N LEU A 274 1.54 -9.93 -5.27
CA LEU A 274 0.15 -9.83 -4.79
C LEU A 274 -0.86 -10.35 -5.82
N ALA A 275 -0.57 -10.24 -7.12
CA ALA A 275 -1.47 -10.64 -8.19
C ALA A 275 -1.46 -12.16 -8.39
N ALA A 276 -2.62 -12.75 -8.65
CA ALA A 276 -2.80 -14.20 -8.78
C ALA A 276 -1.80 -14.88 -9.73
N PRO A 277 -1.47 -14.34 -10.93
CA PRO A 277 -0.55 -14.98 -11.85
C PRO A 277 0.91 -15.04 -11.36
N PHE A 278 1.27 -14.26 -10.34
CA PHE A 278 2.65 -14.10 -9.87
C PHE A 278 2.88 -14.45 -8.40
N ARG A 279 1.89 -15.01 -7.71
CA ARG A 279 1.98 -15.42 -6.29
C ARG A 279 3.08 -16.43 -6.01
N SER A 280 3.39 -17.28 -6.98
CA SER A 280 4.48 -18.27 -6.87
C SER A 280 5.89 -17.66 -6.79
N ARG A 281 6.03 -16.34 -7.02
CA ARG A 281 7.32 -15.64 -6.91
C ARG A 281 7.83 -15.53 -5.48
N GLY A 282 6.94 -15.59 -4.49
CA GLY A 282 7.28 -15.53 -3.07
C GLY A 282 6.06 -15.32 -2.20
N PRO A 283 6.14 -15.57 -0.89
CA PRO A 283 5.02 -15.54 0.06
C PRO A 283 4.64 -14.10 0.48
N VAL A 284 4.86 -13.09 -0.39
CA VAL A 284 4.66 -11.67 -0.06
C VAL A 284 3.25 -11.37 0.41
N LEU A 285 2.23 -11.92 -0.29
CA LEU A 285 0.83 -11.71 0.09
C LEU A 285 0.53 -12.33 1.45
N ASP A 286 0.93 -13.57 1.66
CA ASP A 286 0.61 -14.32 2.88
C ASP A 286 1.29 -13.69 4.10
N GLU A 287 2.59 -13.41 4.02
CA GLU A 287 3.34 -12.79 5.12
C GLU A 287 2.84 -11.37 5.44
N ALA A 288 2.52 -10.56 4.41
CA ALA A 288 1.95 -9.23 4.60
C ALA A 288 0.56 -9.32 5.28
N THR A 289 -0.29 -10.25 4.83
CA THR A 289 -1.64 -10.38 5.41
C THR A 289 -1.63 -10.99 6.80
N ASP A 290 -0.69 -11.87 7.12
CA ASP A 290 -0.49 -12.38 8.48
C ASP A 290 -0.09 -11.27 9.45
N PHE A 291 0.86 -10.43 9.07
CA PHE A 291 1.18 -9.22 9.84
C PHE A 291 -0.02 -8.30 10.01
N LEU A 292 -0.74 -8.00 8.91
CA LEU A 292 -1.89 -7.10 8.93
C LEU A 292 -3.03 -7.64 9.81
N ARG A 293 -3.31 -8.96 9.77
CA ARG A 293 -4.26 -9.61 10.68
C ARG A 293 -3.84 -9.46 12.15
N GLY A 294 -2.57 -9.65 12.44
CA GLY A 294 -2.01 -9.50 13.78
C GLY A 294 -2.26 -8.10 14.36
N VAL A 295 -1.88 -7.05 13.60
CA VAL A 295 -2.03 -5.66 14.07
C VAL A 295 -3.48 -5.16 14.07
N THR A 296 -4.35 -5.75 13.24
CA THR A 296 -5.78 -5.43 13.20
C THR A 296 -6.66 -6.43 13.96
N ALA A 297 -6.06 -7.32 14.76
CA ALA A 297 -6.83 -8.21 15.65
C ALA A 297 -7.66 -7.38 16.64
N ARG A 298 -8.87 -7.84 16.96
CA ARG A 298 -9.70 -7.21 18.01
C ARG A 298 -8.95 -7.26 19.33
N ARG A 299 -8.83 -6.13 20.01
CA ARG A 299 -8.33 -6.12 21.40
C ARG A 299 -9.38 -6.82 22.26
N VAL A 300 -9.00 -7.94 22.84
CA VAL A 300 -9.81 -8.54 23.91
C VAL A 300 -9.69 -7.60 25.10
N ALA A 301 -10.81 -7.03 25.55
CA ALA A 301 -10.82 -6.26 26.79
C ALA A 301 -10.26 -7.16 27.91
N PRO A 302 -9.42 -6.63 28.81
CA PRO A 302 -9.03 -7.38 29.99
C PRO A 302 -10.31 -7.87 30.69
N VAL A 303 -10.40 -9.17 30.95
CA VAL A 303 -11.45 -9.70 31.80
C VAL A 303 -11.20 -9.04 33.15
N GLU A 304 -12.05 -8.08 33.57
CA GLU A 304 -12.04 -7.58 34.96
C GLU A 304 -12.19 -8.80 35.85
N ALA A 305 -11.12 -9.08 36.58
CA ALA A 305 -11.16 -10.12 37.63
C ALA A 305 -12.26 -9.70 38.62
N ALA A 306 -13.37 -10.42 38.57
CA ALA A 306 -14.43 -10.27 39.55
C ALA A 306 -13.80 -10.49 40.94
N GLN A 307 -13.70 -9.43 41.73
CA GLN A 307 -13.35 -9.48 43.14
C GLN A 307 -14.53 -10.00 43.94
#